data_73656a620e77a3b77db27cbb02e521d1
#
_entry.id   73656a620e77a3b77db27cbb02e521d1
#
_cell.length_a   1.000
_cell.length_b   1.000
_cell.length_c   1.000
_cell.angle_alpha   90.00
_cell.angle_beta   90.00
_cell.angle_gamma   90.00
#
_symmetry.space_group_name_H-M   'P 1'
#
loop_
_entity.id
_entity.type
_entity.pdbx_description
1 polymer ?
#
loop_
_entity_poly.entity_id
_entity_poly.type
_entity_poly.pdbx_seq_one_letter_code
_entity_poly.pdbx_strand_id
1 'polypeptide(L)'
;TSAGTAVSDFSWLNDNQLLITRDGRAELNSYSYYIMDRDGKNSEMLIEAKKFKNKPGYEIPRLAGIYSKFPDKVMISMNRGSSSFRDYYWLDINTKKMTLAARSPSIKNETLGRFLFDHNGVPKGFSTYTTDGPDLGLVDSFYLYNENGSFDKISSCRHQGACFTPLS
;
A
#
# COMPACT_ATOMS: atom_id res chain seq x y z
N THR A 1 -4.94 -31.34 9.91
CA THR A 1 -5.11 -30.77 8.56
C THR A 1 -5.05 -29.27 8.70
N SER A 2 -3.87 -28.65 8.45
CA SER A 2 -3.75 -27.21 8.31
C SER A 2 -4.62 -26.78 7.13
N ALA A 3 -5.63 -25.95 7.38
CA ALA A 3 -6.37 -25.30 6.31
C ALA A 3 -5.33 -24.54 5.46
N GLY A 4 -5.10 -25.04 4.25
CA GLY A 4 -4.16 -24.40 3.32
C GLY A 4 -4.70 -23.00 3.01
N THR A 5 -3.91 -21.99 3.28
CA THR A 5 -4.25 -20.63 2.88
C THR A 5 -4.30 -20.60 1.34
N ALA A 6 -5.45 -20.18 0.79
CA ALA A 6 -5.63 -20.10 -0.64
C ALA A 6 -4.69 -19.04 -1.25
N VAL A 7 -4.19 -19.31 -2.45
CA VAL A 7 -3.58 -18.27 -3.27
C VAL A 7 -4.70 -17.37 -3.77
N SER A 8 -4.65 -16.09 -3.44
CA SER A 8 -5.64 -15.10 -3.84
C SER A 8 -5.25 -14.36 -5.11
N ASP A 9 -3.95 -14.19 -5.34
CA ASP A 9 -3.44 -13.47 -6.51
C ASP A 9 -1.98 -13.81 -6.77
N PHE A 10 -1.50 -13.53 -7.99
CA PHE A 10 -0.10 -13.58 -8.33
C PHE A 10 0.26 -12.51 -9.37
N SER A 11 1.50 -12.06 -9.33
CA SER A 11 2.05 -11.09 -10.29
C SER A 11 3.48 -11.42 -10.64
N TRP A 12 3.90 -11.13 -11.88
CA TRP A 12 5.31 -11.20 -12.23
C TRP A 12 6.06 -10.09 -11.48
N LEU A 13 7.09 -10.49 -10.77
CA LEU A 13 8.00 -9.59 -10.09
C LEU A 13 9.14 -9.16 -11.02
N ASN A 14 9.67 -10.14 -11.75
CA ASN A 14 10.67 -9.99 -12.81
C ASN A 14 10.60 -11.22 -13.73
N ASP A 15 11.54 -11.35 -14.69
CA ASP A 15 11.54 -12.44 -15.67
C ASP A 15 11.67 -13.86 -15.08
N ASN A 16 12.12 -13.96 -13.83
CA ASN A 16 12.44 -15.23 -13.17
C ASN A 16 11.57 -15.54 -11.95
N GLN A 17 10.83 -14.55 -11.42
CA GLN A 17 10.14 -14.69 -10.14
C GLN A 17 8.72 -14.17 -10.19
N LEU A 18 7.86 -14.86 -9.45
CA LEU A 18 6.48 -14.50 -9.17
C LEU A 18 6.35 -13.99 -7.73
N LEU A 19 5.57 -12.94 -7.55
CA LEU A 19 5.02 -12.56 -6.27
C LEU A 19 3.67 -13.24 -6.10
N ILE A 20 3.54 -14.05 -5.07
CA ILE A 20 2.32 -14.78 -4.72
C ILE A 20 1.67 -14.10 -3.52
N THR A 21 0.40 -13.75 -3.68
CA THR A 21 -0.42 -13.27 -2.57
C THR A 21 -1.26 -14.42 -2.04
N ARG A 22 -1.16 -14.71 -0.76
CA ARG A 22 -2.01 -15.67 -0.08
C ARG A 22 -2.92 -14.98 0.92
N ASP A 23 -4.14 -15.48 1.02
CA ASP A 23 -5.03 -15.06 2.08
C ASP A 23 -4.35 -15.30 3.42
N GLY A 24 -4.25 -14.25 4.20
CA GLY A 24 -3.76 -14.29 5.55
C GLY A 24 -4.83 -14.71 6.54
N ARG A 25 -4.77 -14.17 7.74
CA ARG A 25 -5.83 -14.37 8.73
C ARG A 25 -7.08 -13.60 8.34
N ALA A 26 -8.18 -14.31 8.08
CA ALA A 26 -9.47 -13.72 7.71
C ALA A 26 -9.92 -12.60 8.69
N GLU A 27 -9.65 -12.79 9.98
CA GLU A 27 -9.94 -11.83 11.07
C GLU A 27 -9.25 -10.47 10.88
N LEU A 28 -8.15 -10.43 10.13
CA LEU A 28 -7.33 -9.23 9.95
C LEU A 28 -7.51 -8.57 8.58
N ASN A 29 -8.28 -9.19 7.68
CA ASN A 29 -8.33 -8.79 6.26
C ASN A 29 -6.89 -8.52 5.74
N SER A 30 -5.99 -9.46 5.98
CA SER A 30 -4.56 -9.35 5.70
C SER A 30 -4.10 -10.40 4.71
N TYR A 31 -2.98 -10.11 4.06
CA TYR A 31 -2.35 -11.01 3.11
C TYR A 31 -0.93 -11.32 3.57
N SER A 32 -0.45 -12.48 3.18
CA SER A 32 0.95 -12.86 3.24
C SER A 32 1.51 -12.89 1.83
N TYR A 33 2.71 -12.39 1.65
CA TYR A 33 3.36 -12.32 0.34
C TYR A 33 4.54 -13.26 0.29
N TYR A 34 4.62 -14.02 -0.80
CA TYR A 34 5.68 -14.99 -1.07
C TYR A 34 6.31 -14.68 -2.42
N ILE A 35 7.58 -14.98 -2.54
CA ILE A 35 8.27 -15.06 -3.83
C ILE A 35 8.43 -16.53 -4.21
N MET A 36 8.38 -16.81 -5.50
CA MET A 36 8.54 -18.16 -6.03
C MET A 36 9.21 -18.06 -7.40
N ASP A 37 10.11 -18.97 -7.69
CA ASP A 37 10.74 -19.02 -9.01
C ASP A 37 9.71 -19.39 -10.08
N ARG A 38 9.94 -18.97 -11.34
CA ARG A 38 9.04 -19.20 -12.47
C ARG A 38 8.76 -20.68 -12.76
N ASP A 39 9.63 -21.58 -12.30
CA ASP A 39 9.46 -23.03 -12.44
C ASP A 39 8.63 -23.66 -11.31
N GLY A 40 8.11 -22.84 -10.41
CA GLY A 40 7.30 -23.24 -9.27
C GLY A 40 8.08 -23.71 -8.06
N LYS A 41 9.42 -23.61 -8.07
CA LYS A 41 10.30 -23.98 -6.95
C LYS A 41 10.64 -22.78 -6.07
N ASN A 42 11.37 -23.05 -5.00
CA ASN A 42 11.97 -22.06 -4.09
C ASN A 42 10.95 -21.03 -3.57
N SER A 43 9.75 -21.49 -3.16
CA SER A 43 8.77 -20.61 -2.56
C SER A 43 9.23 -20.14 -1.17
N GLU A 44 9.39 -18.84 -1.00
CA GLU A 44 9.81 -18.21 0.24
C GLU A 44 8.87 -17.11 0.67
N MET A 45 8.56 -17.05 1.98
CA MET A 45 7.75 -15.96 2.52
C MET A 45 8.53 -14.65 2.54
N LEU A 46 7.99 -13.64 1.90
CA LEU A 46 8.56 -12.30 1.83
C LEU A 46 8.16 -11.46 3.03
N ILE A 47 6.86 -11.39 3.34
CA ILE A 47 6.32 -10.63 4.46
C ILE A 47 4.90 -11.10 4.83
N GLU A 48 4.58 -10.98 6.11
CA GLU A 48 3.25 -11.26 6.67
C GLU A 48 2.82 -10.20 7.70
N ALA A 49 1.56 -10.23 8.09
CA ALA A 49 1.05 -9.40 9.18
C ALA A 49 1.62 -9.84 10.53
N LYS A 50 2.05 -8.89 11.34
CA LYS A 50 2.64 -9.11 12.67
C LYS A 50 1.89 -8.31 13.74
N LYS A 51 1.82 -8.85 14.95
CA LYS A 51 1.33 -8.10 16.10
C LYS A 51 2.19 -6.89 16.38
N PHE A 52 1.56 -5.77 16.75
CA PHE A 52 2.29 -4.63 17.27
C PHE A 52 3.05 -5.03 18.55
N LYS A 53 4.26 -4.52 18.67
CA LYS A 53 5.01 -4.63 19.92
C LYS A 53 4.40 -3.64 20.93
N ASN A 54 3.98 -4.16 22.10
CA ASN A 54 3.50 -3.37 23.25
C ASN A 54 2.18 -2.59 23.06
N LYS A 55 1.34 -2.93 22.07
CA LYS A 55 0.00 -2.36 21.93
C LYS A 55 -0.96 -3.30 21.17
N PRO A 56 -2.29 -3.12 21.30
CA PRO A 56 -3.25 -3.86 20.50
C PRO A 56 -3.10 -3.57 19.01
N GLY A 57 -3.35 -4.59 18.18
CA GLY A 57 -3.37 -4.47 16.72
C GLY A 57 -2.20 -5.15 16.03
N TYR A 58 -2.16 -4.98 14.70
CA TYR A 58 -1.22 -5.66 13.83
C TYR A 58 -0.61 -4.70 12.81
N GLU A 59 0.66 -4.91 12.48
CA GLU A 59 1.29 -4.37 11.28
C GLU A 59 0.80 -5.20 10.09
N ILE A 60 0.05 -4.60 9.19
CA ILE A 60 -0.55 -5.29 8.05
C ILE A 60 0.09 -4.76 6.76
N PRO A 61 0.91 -5.57 6.07
CA PRO A 61 1.45 -5.19 4.77
C PRO A 61 0.35 -5.25 3.70
N ARG A 62 0.42 -4.34 2.74
CA ARG A 62 -0.37 -4.38 1.51
C ARG A 62 0.53 -4.05 0.34
N LEU A 63 0.46 -4.84 -0.72
CA LEU A 63 1.17 -4.52 -1.96
C LEU A 63 0.67 -3.18 -2.49
N ALA A 64 1.61 -2.27 -2.75
CA ALA A 64 1.34 -0.96 -3.31
C ALA A 64 1.81 -0.83 -4.77
N GLY A 65 2.81 -1.59 -5.16
CA GLY A 65 3.26 -1.64 -6.55
C GLY A 65 4.47 -2.52 -6.78
N ILE A 66 4.61 -2.93 -8.04
CA ILE A 66 5.79 -3.58 -8.61
C ILE A 66 6.27 -2.67 -9.73
N TYR A 67 7.57 -2.37 -9.75
CA TYR A 67 8.16 -1.43 -10.69
C TYR A 67 9.30 -2.09 -11.44
N SER A 68 9.21 -2.15 -12.75
CA SER A 68 10.22 -2.82 -13.61
C SER A 68 11.64 -2.25 -13.46
N LYS A 69 11.75 -0.99 -13.07
CA LYS A 69 13.04 -0.35 -12.77
C LYS A 69 13.74 -0.94 -11.56
N PHE A 70 13.00 -1.59 -10.66
CA PHE A 70 13.53 -2.16 -9.41
C PHE A 70 13.11 -3.64 -9.30
N PRO A 71 13.71 -4.53 -10.14
CA PRO A 71 13.31 -5.92 -10.23
C PRO A 71 13.56 -6.74 -8.95
N ASP A 72 14.34 -6.21 -8.04
CA ASP A 72 14.71 -6.76 -6.73
C ASP A 72 13.90 -6.15 -5.56
N LYS A 73 12.91 -5.30 -5.85
CA LYS A 73 12.12 -4.61 -4.82
C LYS A 73 10.64 -4.58 -5.15
N VAL A 74 9.83 -4.58 -4.09
CA VAL A 74 8.40 -4.29 -4.17
C VAL A 74 8.05 -3.11 -3.28
N MET A 75 7.08 -2.32 -3.67
CA MET A 75 6.53 -1.29 -2.80
C MET A 75 5.39 -1.86 -1.99
N ILE A 76 5.47 -1.72 -0.68
CA ILE A 76 4.42 -2.10 0.25
C ILE A 76 3.95 -0.89 1.05
N SER A 77 2.69 -0.82 1.37
CA SER A 77 2.17 0.09 2.39
C SER A 77 2.00 -0.66 3.70
N MET A 78 2.35 -0.03 4.81
CA MET A 78 2.31 -0.66 6.12
C MET A 78 1.96 0.35 7.22
N ASN A 79 1.11 -0.05 8.14
CA ASN A 79 0.69 0.73 9.30
C ASN A 79 1.64 0.54 10.50
N ARG A 80 2.93 0.74 10.30
CA ARG A 80 3.95 0.54 11.35
C ARG A 80 3.72 1.45 12.54
N GLY A 81 3.48 0.82 13.69
CA GLY A 81 3.30 1.56 14.93
C GLY A 81 2.00 2.37 15.05
N SER A 82 1.10 2.37 14.05
CA SER A 82 -0.19 3.05 14.07
C SER A 82 -1.25 2.23 13.36
N SER A 83 -2.49 2.27 13.84
CA SER A 83 -3.63 1.67 13.13
C SER A 83 -4.20 2.60 12.05
N SER A 84 -3.91 3.92 12.15
CA SER A 84 -4.59 4.94 11.34
C SER A 84 -3.79 5.39 10.13
N PHE A 85 -2.46 5.27 10.15
CA PHE A 85 -1.59 5.76 9.08
C PHE A 85 -0.80 4.62 8.45
N ARG A 86 -0.69 4.65 7.14
CA ARG A 86 0.08 3.67 6.37
C ARG A 86 1.17 4.39 5.59
N ASP A 87 2.42 4.18 6.03
CA ASP A 87 3.58 4.63 5.29
C ASP A 87 3.92 3.65 4.17
N TYR A 88 4.67 4.10 3.18
CA TYR A 88 5.09 3.31 2.03
C TYR A 88 6.57 2.99 2.13
N TYR A 89 6.91 1.74 1.84
CA TYR A 89 8.27 1.21 1.97
C TYR A 89 8.67 0.44 0.73
N TRP A 90 9.90 0.59 0.34
CA TRP A 90 10.56 -0.36 -0.53
C TRP A 90 10.98 -1.56 0.31
N LEU A 91 10.53 -2.74 -0.06
CA LEU A 91 10.93 -4.02 0.50
C LEU A 91 11.85 -4.71 -0.51
N ASP A 92 13.10 -4.87 -0.15
CA ASP A 92 14.08 -5.64 -0.91
C ASP A 92 13.78 -7.14 -0.77
N ILE A 93 13.61 -7.82 -1.89
CA ILE A 93 13.17 -9.23 -1.90
C ILE A 93 14.26 -10.19 -1.45
N ASN A 94 15.52 -9.85 -1.63
CA ASN A 94 16.66 -10.69 -1.28
C ASN A 94 17.03 -10.55 0.20
N THR A 95 17.15 -9.32 0.67
CA THR A 95 17.60 -9.03 2.04
C THR A 95 16.46 -8.89 3.04
N LYS A 96 15.21 -8.82 2.59
CA LYS A 96 14.00 -8.55 3.39
C LYS A 96 14.04 -7.21 4.14
N LYS A 97 14.97 -6.31 3.75
CA LYS A 97 15.10 -4.99 4.36
C LYS A 97 14.05 -4.04 3.79
N MET A 98 13.50 -3.22 4.67
CA MET A 98 12.55 -2.17 4.32
C MET A 98 13.21 -0.81 4.44
N THR A 99 13.05 0.03 3.40
CA THR A 99 13.43 1.44 3.41
C THR A 99 12.20 2.30 3.18
N LEU A 100 12.09 3.41 3.91
CA LEU A 100 10.97 4.33 3.76
C LEU A 100 10.98 4.94 2.36
N ALA A 101 9.87 4.82 1.64
CA ALA A 101 9.65 5.44 0.34
C ALA A 101 8.84 6.74 0.46
N ALA A 102 7.76 6.71 1.23
CA ALA A 102 6.92 7.88 1.48
C ALA A 102 6.21 7.78 2.83
N ARG A 103 6.13 8.88 3.55
CA ARG A 103 5.32 9.01 4.76
C ARG A 103 3.93 9.48 4.41
N SER A 104 2.94 8.93 5.10
CA SER A 104 1.58 9.45 5.06
C SER A 104 1.53 10.86 5.63
N PRO A 105 1.10 11.86 4.85
CA PRO A 105 0.89 13.19 5.38
C PRO A 105 -0.27 13.16 6.40
N SER A 106 -0.13 13.96 7.44
CA SER A 106 -1.22 14.20 8.40
C SER A 106 -1.91 15.50 8.04
N ILE A 107 -3.14 15.43 7.57
CA ILE A 107 -3.96 16.59 7.26
C ILE A 107 -5.09 16.65 8.28
N LYS A 108 -5.28 17.82 8.86
CA LYS A 108 -6.29 18.02 9.91
C LYS A 108 -7.68 17.71 9.36
N ASN A 109 -8.41 16.84 10.06
CA ASN A 109 -9.77 16.40 9.75
C ASN A 109 -9.92 15.62 8.42
N GLU A 110 -8.85 15.19 7.80
CA GLU A 110 -8.89 14.36 6.59
C GLU A 110 -8.23 13.00 6.85
N THR A 111 -8.80 11.96 6.27
CA THR A 111 -8.24 10.61 6.29
C THR A 111 -7.53 10.34 4.96
N LEU A 112 -6.33 9.80 5.02
CA LEU A 112 -5.59 9.44 3.83
C LEU A 112 -6.31 8.34 3.04
N GLY A 113 -6.51 8.55 1.75
CA GLY A 113 -7.05 7.58 0.81
C GLY A 113 -5.94 6.81 0.11
N ARG A 114 -5.49 7.29 -1.03
CA ARG A 114 -4.52 6.62 -1.90
C ARG A 114 -3.34 7.54 -2.20
N PHE A 115 -2.12 6.97 -2.25
CA PHE A 115 -0.98 7.62 -2.88
C PHE A 115 -0.96 7.39 -4.38
N LEU A 116 -0.47 8.40 -5.10
CA LEU A 116 -0.17 8.35 -6.52
C LEU A 116 1.34 8.34 -6.69
N PHE A 117 1.84 7.30 -7.31
CA PHE A 117 3.26 7.15 -7.63
C PHE A 117 3.44 7.20 -9.14
N ASP A 118 4.57 7.74 -9.60
CA ASP A 118 4.95 7.61 -11.00
C ASP A 118 5.50 6.20 -11.31
N HIS A 119 5.83 5.96 -12.58
CA HIS A 119 6.40 4.68 -13.06
C HIS A 119 7.76 4.33 -12.44
N ASN A 120 8.40 5.26 -11.75
CA ASN A 120 9.63 5.04 -10.98
C ASN A 120 9.36 4.83 -9.48
N GLY A 121 8.09 4.79 -9.06
CA GLY A 121 7.72 4.67 -7.65
C GLY A 121 8.02 5.93 -6.83
N VAL A 122 8.11 7.09 -7.47
CA VAL A 122 8.25 8.39 -6.79
C VAL A 122 6.85 8.92 -6.48
N PRO A 123 6.55 9.31 -5.22
CA PRO A 123 5.26 9.86 -4.88
C PRO A 123 5.04 11.20 -5.60
N LYS A 124 3.92 11.33 -6.30
CA LYS A 124 3.50 12.54 -7.03
C LYS A 124 2.32 13.24 -6.38
N GLY A 125 1.54 12.50 -5.60
CA GLY A 125 0.38 13.07 -4.93
C GLY A 125 -0.32 12.04 -4.08
N PHE A 126 -1.45 12.43 -3.54
CA PHE A 126 -2.31 11.56 -2.75
C PHE A 126 -3.75 12.08 -2.73
N SER A 127 -4.67 11.19 -2.42
CA SER A 127 -6.05 11.57 -2.11
C SER A 127 -6.29 11.46 -0.61
N THR A 128 -7.25 12.25 -0.14
CA THR A 128 -7.82 12.14 1.20
C THR A 128 -9.33 12.12 1.09
N TYR A 129 -9.98 11.73 2.17
CA TYR A 129 -11.42 11.88 2.31
C TYR A 129 -11.77 12.39 3.70
N THR A 130 -12.89 13.12 3.77
CA THR A 130 -13.51 13.54 5.02
C THR A 130 -15.02 13.35 4.93
N THR A 131 -15.68 13.24 6.09
CA THR A 131 -17.13 13.27 6.18
C THR A 131 -17.54 14.69 6.51
N ASP A 132 -18.38 15.27 5.66
CA ASP A 132 -18.90 16.63 5.84
C ASP A 132 -20.19 16.62 6.69
N GLY A 133 -20.10 15.89 7.85
CA GLY A 133 -21.23 15.67 8.76
C GLY A 133 -22.05 14.41 8.46
N PRO A 134 -22.99 14.02 9.34
CA PRO A 134 -23.69 12.74 9.27
C PRO A 134 -24.56 12.56 8.02
N ASP A 135 -24.99 13.65 7.39
CA ASP A 135 -25.95 13.61 6.25
C ASP A 135 -25.35 14.08 4.92
N LEU A 136 -24.06 14.48 4.86
CA LEU A 136 -23.51 15.24 3.74
C LEU A 136 -22.56 14.46 2.82
N GLY A 137 -22.32 13.19 3.13
CA GLY A 137 -21.52 12.31 2.28
C GLY A 137 -20.00 12.48 2.43
N LEU A 138 -19.25 11.71 1.64
CA LEU A 138 -17.79 11.78 1.59
C LEU A 138 -17.35 12.92 0.65
N VAL A 139 -16.36 13.66 1.10
CA VAL A 139 -15.64 14.63 0.26
C VAL A 139 -14.25 14.09 0.00
N ASP A 140 -13.94 13.81 -1.25
CA ASP A 140 -12.62 13.44 -1.71
C ASP A 140 -11.81 14.69 -2.05
N SER A 141 -10.57 14.73 -1.62
CA SER A 141 -9.62 15.80 -1.94
C SER A 141 -8.37 15.22 -2.58
N PHE A 142 -7.79 15.93 -3.53
CA PHE A 142 -6.57 15.54 -4.23
C PHE A 142 -5.47 16.56 -4.02
N TYR A 143 -4.28 16.04 -3.75
CA TYR A 143 -3.06 16.80 -3.48
C TYR A 143 -1.94 16.37 -4.40
N LEU A 144 -1.16 17.33 -4.91
CA LEU A 144 0.07 17.06 -5.63
C LEU A 144 1.28 17.56 -4.84
N TYR A 145 2.36 16.79 -4.88
CA TYR A 145 3.65 17.23 -4.35
C TYR A 145 4.31 18.25 -5.26
N ASN A 146 4.84 19.29 -4.66
CA ASN A 146 5.71 20.28 -5.31
C ASN A 146 7.15 19.76 -5.33
N GLU A 147 7.98 20.41 -6.12
CA GLU A 147 9.42 20.10 -6.24
C GLU A 147 10.18 20.21 -4.90
N ASN A 148 9.72 21.07 -4.01
CA ASN A 148 10.32 21.25 -2.67
C ASN A 148 9.82 20.23 -1.63
N GLY A 149 8.96 19.27 -2.02
CA GLY A 149 8.39 18.25 -1.14
C GLY A 149 7.18 18.70 -0.30
N SER A 150 6.73 19.96 -0.44
CA SER A 150 5.41 20.39 0.05
C SER A 150 4.31 19.85 -0.86
N PHE A 151 3.05 20.04 -0.50
CA PHE A 151 1.92 19.61 -1.33
C PHE A 151 0.80 20.66 -1.30
N ASP A 152 0.12 20.79 -2.44
CA ASP A 152 -1.04 21.67 -2.61
C ASP A 152 -2.30 20.88 -2.89
N LYS A 153 -3.42 21.32 -2.32
CA LYS A 153 -4.74 20.79 -2.67
C LYS A 153 -5.14 21.33 -4.04
N ILE A 154 -5.31 20.42 -5.00
CA ILE A 154 -5.64 20.78 -6.38
C ILE A 154 -7.13 20.62 -6.70
N SER A 155 -7.83 19.78 -5.98
CA SER A 155 -9.25 19.51 -6.21
C SER A 155 -9.91 18.96 -4.95
N SER A 156 -11.23 19.23 -4.87
CA SER A 156 -12.08 18.62 -3.86
C SER A 156 -13.48 18.41 -4.46
N CYS A 157 -14.06 17.24 -4.25
CA CYS A 157 -15.40 16.96 -4.75
C CYS A 157 -16.21 16.08 -3.78
N ARG A 158 -17.52 16.26 -3.77
CA ARG A 158 -18.45 15.39 -3.04
C ARG A 158 -18.79 14.15 -3.84
N HIS A 159 -18.93 13.02 -3.17
CA HIS A 159 -19.16 11.70 -3.79
C HIS A 159 -20.45 11.58 -4.64
N GLN A 160 -21.30 12.60 -4.64
CA GLN A 160 -22.53 12.65 -5.45
C GLN A 160 -22.35 13.37 -6.80
N GLY A 161 -21.14 13.83 -7.14
CA GLY A 161 -20.81 14.50 -8.41
C GLY A 161 -19.75 13.74 -9.21
N ALA A 162 -19.56 14.13 -10.46
CA ALA A 162 -18.45 13.62 -11.28
C ALA A 162 -17.12 14.10 -10.70
N CYS A 163 -16.52 13.25 -9.86
CA CYS A 163 -15.18 13.48 -9.34
C CYS A 163 -14.15 13.15 -10.40
N PHE A 164 -13.13 13.99 -10.55
CA PHE A 164 -11.97 13.66 -11.35
C PHE A 164 -11.30 12.41 -10.77
N THR A 165 -11.31 11.31 -11.52
CA THR A 165 -10.35 10.23 -11.33
C THR A 165 -9.09 10.62 -12.08
N PRO A 166 -7.95 10.82 -11.40
CA PRO A 166 -6.69 11.00 -12.11
C PRO A 166 -6.48 9.79 -13.01
N LEU A 167 -6.25 10.02 -14.29
CA LEU A 167 -5.83 8.96 -15.21
C LEU A 167 -4.47 8.43 -14.72
N SER A 168 -4.41 7.13 -14.47
CA SER A 168 -3.20 6.38 -14.13
C SER A 168 -2.28 6.27 -15.33
#